data_2f5fd7ca4cab374f0ee907c12a820fda
#
_entry.id   2f5fd7ca4cab374f0ee907c12a820fda
#
_cell.length_a   1.000
_cell.length_b   1.000
_cell.length_c   1.000
_cell.angle_alpha   90.00
_cell.angle_beta   90.00
_cell.angle_gamma   90.00
#
_symmetry.space_group_name_H-M   'P 1'
#
loop_
_entity.id
_entity.type
_entity.pdbx_description
1 polymer ?
#
loop_
_entity_poly.entity_id
_entity_poly.type
_entity_poly.pdbx_seq_one_letter_code
_entity_poly.pdbx_strand_id
1 'polypeptide(L)'
;MKITLICFTENGFKTEKRLVRAFSAAGHQTMPFVLGTYALQAAAKDHEISFSAVRAGGLVPWAGEWFPKTDALVFVGAAGITVRAIAPFVKDKQTDPAVLVTDEGGNFVIPILSGHIGGANELSVTAARALGAQPVVTTATDINKKFSVDVFARKKGLVIDEIVTAKSISADLLAGEPVGLFCDFPPGGAVPEGLFSNTMCRHNIWITISKKKGRLFSSDRMLRLIPSCVAVGIGCRRGTNKERIREALSEAMEKNRLDMRSICVLSSIDIKKEEAGIKELSRELGIPFLTYSREELLEVPGIYTDSAFVRQTTGIGNVCERAAMAACMEVSKNSRLLFRKWAGNGVTVAAAYFCPELFGEPEGGLL
;
A
#
# COMPACT_ATOMS: atom_id res chain seq x y z
N MET A 1 -7.54 -6.87 -3.36
CA MET A 1 -7.69 -7.42 -1.99
C MET A 1 -8.09 -8.88 -2.08
N LYS A 2 -7.73 -9.65 -1.06
CA LYS A 2 -8.22 -11.00 -0.82
C LYS A 2 -9.39 -10.91 0.16
N ILE A 3 -10.60 -11.23 -0.30
CA ILE A 3 -11.86 -11.04 0.46
C ILE A 3 -12.48 -12.40 0.74
N THR A 4 -12.66 -12.73 2.01
CA THR A 4 -13.35 -13.94 2.44
C THR A 4 -14.77 -13.59 2.87
N LEU A 5 -15.78 -14.29 2.33
CA LEU A 5 -17.18 -14.04 2.60
C LEU A 5 -17.82 -15.26 3.29
N ILE A 6 -18.88 -15.04 4.04
CA ILE A 6 -19.66 -16.13 4.66
C ILE A 6 -21.13 -15.75 4.84
N CYS A 7 -22.02 -16.69 4.53
CA CYS A 7 -23.45 -16.58 4.82
C CYS A 7 -23.99 -17.80 5.57
N PHE A 8 -25.22 -17.67 6.11
CA PHE A 8 -25.84 -18.67 7.02
C PHE A 8 -27.20 -19.16 6.56
N THR A 9 -27.86 -18.44 5.68
CA THR A 9 -29.25 -18.70 5.25
C THR A 9 -29.32 -18.72 3.71
N GLU A 10 -30.43 -19.22 3.18
CA GLU A 10 -30.69 -19.21 1.74
C GLU A 10 -30.77 -17.78 1.17
N ASN A 11 -31.36 -16.83 1.89
CA ASN A 11 -31.40 -15.44 1.45
C ASN A 11 -29.99 -14.80 1.52
N GLY A 12 -29.26 -15.08 2.61
CA GLY A 12 -27.88 -14.66 2.74
C GLY A 12 -27.00 -15.18 1.61
N PHE A 13 -27.23 -16.41 1.13
CA PHE A 13 -26.53 -16.95 -0.02
C PHE A 13 -26.76 -16.12 -1.30
N LYS A 14 -28.00 -15.70 -1.56
CA LYS A 14 -28.32 -14.84 -2.71
C LYS A 14 -27.58 -13.49 -2.64
N THR A 15 -27.53 -12.91 -1.45
CA THR A 15 -26.83 -11.64 -1.18
C THR A 15 -25.32 -11.80 -1.31
N GLU A 16 -24.73 -12.86 -0.73
CA GLU A 16 -23.31 -13.17 -0.87
C GLU A 16 -22.90 -13.37 -2.34
N LYS A 17 -23.70 -14.09 -3.12
CA LYS A 17 -23.46 -14.30 -4.55
C LYS A 17 -23.36 -12.98 -5.33
N ARG A 18 -24.21 -12.00 -5.01
CA ARG A 18 -24.13 -10.64 -5.60
C ARG A 18 -22.83 -9.95 -5.23
N LEU A 19 -22.39 -10.04 -3.97
CA LEU A 19 -21.15 -9.46 -3.50
C LEU A 19 -19.94 -10.12 -4.16
N VAL A 20 -19.90 -11.44 -4.27
CA VAL A 20 -18.81 -12.17 -4.93
C VAL A 20 -18.64 -11.70 -6.37
N ARG A 21 -19.75 -11.59 -7.13
CA ARG A 21 -19.69 -11.07 -8.51
C ARG A 21 -19.15 -9.65 -8.57
N ALA A 22 -19.63 -8.77 -7.70
CA ALA A 22 -19.23 -7.37 -7.69
C ALA A 22 -17.74 -7.20 -7.32
N PHE A 23 -17.27 -7.88 -6.29
CA PHE A 23 -15.88 -7.82 -5.87
C PHE A 23 -14.94 -8.45 -6.89
N SER A 24 -15.33 -9.57 -7.51
CA SER A 24 -14.54 -10.19 -8.57
C SER A 24 -14.45 -9.29 -9.82
N ALA A 25 -15.54 -8.64 -10.20
CA ALA A 25 -15.56 -7.67 -11.30
C ALA A 25 -14.68 -6.44 -11.00
N ALA A 26 -14.54 -6.06 -9.72
CA ALA A 26 -13.63 -5.01 -9.26
C ALA A 26 -12.15 -5.48 -9.12
N GLY A 27 -11.82 -6.70 -9.55
CA GLY A 27 -10.46 -7.23 -9.53
C GLY A 27 -10.01 -7.77 -8.16
N HIS A 28 -10.93 -8.03 -7.24
CA HIS A 28 -10.60 -8.65 -5.96
C HIS A 28 -10.64 -10.18 -6.05
N GLN A 29 -9.77 -10.85 -5.30
CA GLN A 29 -9.82 -12.30 -5.11
C GLN A 29 -10.86 -12.64 -4.05
N THR A 30 -11.91 -13.37 -4.41
CA THR A 30 -12.99 -13.73 -3.50
C THR A 30 -12.94 -15.20 -3.07
N MET A 31 -13.27 -15.46 -1.81
CA MET A 31 -13.35 -16.80 -1.23
C MET A 31 -14.68 -16.91 -0.46
N PRO A 32 -15.74 -17.38 -1.11
CA PRO A 32 -17.05 -17.50 -0.49
C PRO A 32 -17.23 -18.82 0.29
N PHE A 33 -17.84 -18.72 1.46
CA PHE A 33 -18.14 -19.82 2.37
C PHE A 33 -19.61 -19.84 2.77
N VAL A 34 -20.13 -21.02 3.02
CA VAL A 34 -21.49 -21.22 3.54
C VAL A 34 -21.46 -22.02 4.84
N LEU A 35 -22.30 -21.63 5.79
CA LEU A 35 -22.52 -22.33 7.05
C LEU A 35 -24.02 -22.41 7.33
N GLY A 36 -24.52 -23.60 7.56
CA GLY A 36 -25.94 -23.86 7.80
C GLY A 36 -26.65 -24.65 6.69
N THR A 37 -27.60 -25.45 7.05
CA THR A 37 -28.21 -26.47 6.18
C THR A 37 -28.80 -25.86 4.90
N TYR A 38 -29.57 -24.78 5.01
CA TYR A 38 -30.24 -24.17 3.85
C TYR A 38 -29.28 -23.42 2.93
N ALA A 39 -28.26 -22.77 3.49
CA ALA A 39 -27.20 -22.14 2.69
C ALA A 39 -26.40 -23.20 1.92
N LEU A 40 -26.06 -24.31 2.54
CA LEU A 40 -25.39 -25.44 1.90
C LEU A 40 -26.20 -26.06 0.76
N GLN A 41 -27.50 -26.21 0.95
CA GLN A 41 -28.40 -26.71 -0.08
C GLN A 41 -28.53 -25.75 -1.27
N ALA A 42 -28.54 -24.45 -1.01
CA ALA A 42 -28.53 -23.41 -2.05
C ALA A 42 -27.23 -23.41 -2.83
N ALA A 43 -26.11 -23.48 -2.14
CA ALA A 43 -24.78 -23.54 -2.74
C ALA A 43 -24.56 -24.80 -3.60
N ALA A 44 -25.06 -25.94 -3.16
CA ALA A 44 -24.98 -27.20 -3.91
C ALA A 44 -25.74 -27.19 -5.27
N LYS A 45 -26.72 -26.29 -5.41
CA LYS A 45 -27.50 -26.09 -6.65
C LYS A 45 -26.91 -25.00 -7.54
N ASP A 46 -25.89 -24.27 -7.07
CA ASP A 46 -25.27 -23.22 -7.86
C ASP A 46 -24.13 -23.79 -8.71
N HIS A 47 -24.18 -23.55 -10.00
CA HIS A 47 -23.17 -24.03 -10.96
C HIS A 47 -22.25 -22.91 -11.47
N GLU A 48 -22.48 -21.68 -11.00
CA GLU A 48 -21.75 -20.51 -11.48
C GLU A 48 -20.58 -20.12 -10.56
N ILE A 49 -20.79 -20.16 -9.25
CA ILE A 49 -19.81 -19.81 -8.25
C ILE A 49 -19.56 -20.99 -7.32
N SER A 50 -18.29 -21.35 -7.15
CA SER A 50 -17.92 -22.40 -6.20
C SER A 50 -17.87 -21.86 -4.78
N PHE A 51 -18.74 -22.34 -3.91
CA PHE A 51 -18.76 -22.03 -2.49
C PHE A 51 -18.16 -23.17 -1.67
N SER A 52 -17.41 -22.80 -0.63
CA SER A 52 -16.83 -23.77 0.30
C SER A 52 -17.71 -23.93 1.54
N ALA A 53 -17.95 -25.16 1.96
CA ALA A 53 -18.59 -25.41 3.25
C ALA A 53 -17.61 -25.14 4.40
N VAL A 54 -18.10 -24.51 5.47
CA VAL A 54 -17.31 -24.37 6.70
C VAL A 54 -17.08 -25.76 7.31
N ARG A 55 -15.82 -26.08 7.60
CA ARG A 55 -15.43 -27.38 8.18
C ARG A 55 -15.99 -27.56 9.60
N ALA A 56 -15.93 -28.77 10.11
CA ALA A 56 -16.29 -29.09 11.49
C ALA A 56 -15.55 -28.18 12.49
N GLY A 57 -16.29 -27.68 13.51
CA GLY A 57 -15.77 -26.71 14.50
C GLY A 57 -16.56 -25.39 14.55
N GLY A 58 -17.27 -25.07 13.48
CA GLY A 58 -18.16 -23.91 13.45
C GLY A 58 -17.49 -22.57 13.09
N LEU A 59 -18.20 -21.49 13.38
CA LEU A 59 -17.87 -20.15 12.90
C LEU A 59 -16.60 -19.55 13.53
N VAL A 60 -16.38 -19.74 14.84
CA VAL A 60 -15.24 -19.14 15.54
C VAL A 60 -13.90 -19.74 15.06
N PRO A 61 -13.73 -21.08 14.95
CA PRO A 61 -12.52 -21.65 14.34
C PRO A 61 -12.31 -21.21 12.88
N TRP A 62 -13.40 -21.11 12.09
CA TRP A 62 -13.31 -20.59 10.72
C TRP A 62 -12.80 -19.15 10.70
N ALA A 63 -13.36 -18.27 11.55
CA ALA A 63 -12.91 -16.90 11.66
C ALA A 63 -11.43 -16.83 12.05
N GLY A 64 -10.97 -17.63 13.03
CA GLY A 64 -9.58 -17.71 13.44
C GLY A 64 -8.62 -18.17 12.35
N GLU A 65 -9.08 -19.05 11.46
CA GLU A 65 -8.28 -19.49 10.31
C GLU A 65 -8.12 -18.36 9.28
N TRP A 66 -9.19 -17.63 8.97
CA TRP A 66 -9.21 -16.66 7.88
C TRP A 66 -8.81 -15.24 8.28
N PHE A 67 -9.02 -14.85 9.53
CA PHE A 67 -8.68 -13.52 10.04
C PHE A 67 -7.23 -13.08 9.73
N PRO A 68 -6.18 -13.92 9.93
CA PRO A 68 -4.81 -13.53 9.60
C PRO A 68 -4.42 -13.75 8.12
N LYS A 69 -5.29 -14.35 7.29
CA LYS A 69 -4.95 -14.77 5.92
C LYS A 69 -5.63 -13.94 4.83
N THR A 70 -6.48 -12.99 5.22
CA THR A 70 -7.33 -12.23 4.31
C THR A 70 -7.19 -10.73 4.56
N ASP A 71 -7.39 -9.92 3.53
CA ASP A 71 -7.44 -8.47 3.68
C ASP A 71 -8.80 -7.99 4.20
N ALA A 72 -9.86 -8.76 3.91
CA ALA A 72 -11.21 -8.45 4.38
C ALA A 72 -12.05 -9.69 4.66
N LEU A 73 -12.88 -9.62 5.72
CA LEU A 73 -13.93 -10.58 6.06
C LEU A 73 -15.31 -9.91 5.88
N VAL A 74 -16.21 -10.56 5.16
CA VAL A 74 -17.58 -10.09 4.93
C VAL A 74 -18.57 -11.12 5.42
N PHE A 75 -19.38 -10.75 6.41
CA PHE A 75 -20.41 -11.60 6.97
C PHE A 75 -21.78 -11.17 6.42
N VAL A 76 -22.50 -12.11 5.86
CA VAL A 76 -23.89 -11.92 5.44
C VAL A 76 -24.81 -12.53 6.49
N GLY A 77 -25.22 -11.71 7.47
CA GLY A 77 -26.01 -12.13 8.61
C GLY A 77 -26.03 -11.10 9.74
N ALA A 78 -26.36 -11.53 10.96
CA ALA A 78 -26.48 -10.62 12.10
C ALA A 78 -25.13 -10.09 12.61
N ALA A 79 -25.04 -8.79 12.89
CA ALA A 79 -23.85 -8.14 13.41
C ALA A 79 -23.34 -8.78 14.72
N GLY A 80 -24.21 -9.20 15.61
CA GLY A 80 -23.83 -9.87 16.86
C GLY A 80 -23.14 -11.23 16.65
N ILE A 81 -23.47 -11.95 15.56
CA ILE A 81 -22.76 -13.19 15.17
C ILE A 81 -21.35 -12.85 14.71
N THR A 82 -21.21 -11.82 13.86
CA THR A 82 -19.92 -11.34 13.37
C THR A 82 -18.99 -10.96 14.53
N VAL A 83 -19.48 -10.11 15.45
CA VAL A 83 -18.68 -9.66 16.61
C VAL A 83 -18.19 -10.84 17.45
N ARG A 84 -19.07 -11.79 17.79
CA ARG A 84 -18.68 -12.97 18.57
C ARG A 84 -17.68 -13.86 17.83
N ALA A 85 -17.79 -13.95 16.52
CA ALA A 85 -16.87 -14.77 15.71
C ALA A 85 -15.46 -14.21 15.68
N ILE A 86 -15.31 -12.88 15.59
CA ILE A 86 -14.00 -12.24 15.43
C ILE A 86 -13.35 -11.82 16.76
N ALA A 87 -14.13 -11.61 17.82
CA ALA A 87 -13.66 -11.05 19.09
C ALA A 87 -12.38 -11.69 19.65
N PRO A 88 -12.18 -13.04 19.59
CA PRO A 88 -10.97 -13.67 20.09
C PRO A 88 -9.69 -13.32 19.29
N PHE A 89 -9.81 -12.78 18.10
CA PHE A 89 -8.70 -12.56 17.14
C PHE A 89 -8.36 -11.10 16.95
N VAL A 90 -9.21 -10.18 17.40
CA VAL A 90 -8.99 -8.73 17.31
C VAL A 90 -7.81 -8.32 18.18
N LYS A 91 -6.82 -7.64 17.58
CA LYS A 91 -5.56 -7.24 18.23
C LYS A 91 -5.24 -5.77 18.05
N ASP A 92 -5.07 -5.33 16.81
CA ASP A 92 -4.60 -3.97 16.51
C ASP A 92 -5.22 -3.46 15.20
N LYS A 93 -5.70 -2.22 15.23
CA LYS A 93 -6.35 -1.57 14.08
C LYS A 93 -5.45 -1.38 12.84
N GLN A 94 -4.14 -1.57 12.98
CA GLN A 94 -3.17 -1.44 11.87
C GLN A 94 -2.96 -2.78 11.16
N THR A 95 -3.16 -3.89 11.84
CA THR A 95 -2.86 -5.23 11.32
C THR A 95 -4.09 -6.09 11.12
N ASP A 96 -5.18 -5.77 11.83
CA ASP A 96 -6.43 -6.52 11.72
C ASP A 96 -7.09 -6.26 10.35
N PRO A 97 -7.66 -7.29 9.71
CA PRO A 97 -8.33 -7.15 8.42
C PRO A 97 -9.57 -6.25 8.51
N ALA A 98 -10.01 -5.74 7.37
CA ALA A 98 -11.33 -5.12 7.27
C ALA A 98 -12.42 -6.13 7.62
N VAL A 99 -13.40 -5.75 8.46
CA VAL A 99 -14.57 -6.60 8.72
C VAL A 99 -15.85 -5.83 8.43
N LEU A 100 -16.66 -6.41 7.55
CA LEU A 100 -17.98 -5.91 7.20
C LEU A 100 -19.05 -6.89 7.59
N VAL A 101 -20.23 -6.37 7.91
CA VAL A 101 -21.46 -7.15 8.00
C VAL A 101 -22.55 -6.53 7.15
N THR A 102 -23.33 -7.38 6.49
CA THR A 102 -24.58 -6.99 5.83
C THR A 102 -25.69 -7.92 6.30
N ASP A 103 -26.90 -7.40 6.43
CA ASP A 103 -28.06 -8.27 6.70
C ASP A 103 -28.32 -9.22 5.50
N GLU A 104 -29.06 -10.29 5.75
CA GLU A 104 -29.29 -11.29 4.71
C GLU A 104 -30.08 -10.77 3.50
N GLY A 105 -30.85 -9.69 3.68
CA GLY A 105 -31.55 -9.00 2.60
C GLY A 105 -30.69 -8.04 1.81
N GLY A 106 -29.51 -7.70 2.33
CA GLY A 106 -28.59 -6.74 1.70
C GLY A 106 -29.11 -5.31 1.72
N ASN A 107 -29.77 -4.89 2.82
CA ASN A 107 -30.29 -3.53 2.97
C ASN A 107 -29.26 -2.57 3.58
N PHE A 108 -28.39 -3.07 4.46
CA PHE A 108 -27.38 -2.28 5.15
C PHE A 108 -26.01 -2.95 5.03
N VAL A 109 -24.95 -2.15 4.85
CA VAL A 109 -23.58 -2.62 4.93
C VAL A 109 -22.84 -1.84 5.99
N ILE A 110 -22.35 -2.52 7.01
CA ILE A 110 -21.81 -1.92 8.22
C ILE A 110 -20.35 -2.33 8.38
N PRO A 111 -19.39 -1.39 8.32
CA PRO A 111 -18.00 -1.67 8.68
C PRO A 111 -17.87 -1.84 10.20
N ILE A 112 -17.39 -3.01 10.63
CA ILE A 112 -17.27 -3.38 12.06
C ILE A 112 -15.86 -3.12 12.57
N LEU A 113 -14.83 -3.41 11.75
CA LEU A 113 -13.44 -3.35 12.15
C LEU A 113 -12.57 -2.77 11.03
N SER A 114 -11.49 -2.07 11.41
CA SER A 114 -10.45 -1.53 10.51
C SER A 114 -11.02 -0.62 9.40
N GLY A 115 -11.89 0.32 9.80
CA GLY A 115 -12.60 1.23 8.90
C GLY A 115 -11.69 2.03 7.96
N HIS A 116 -10.64 2.67 8.50
CA HIS A 116 -9.70 3.52 7.75
C HIS A 116 -8.54 2.73 7.14
N ILE A 117 -7.58 2.31 7.97
CA ILE A 117 -6.33 1.66 7.52
C ILE A 117 -6.63 0.33 6.82
N GLY A 118 -7.53 -0.49 7.38
CA GLY A 118 -7.95 -1.75 6.75
C GLY A 118 -8.87 -1.57 5.53
N GLY A 119 -9.48 -0.37 5.36
CA GLY A 119 -10.33 -0.06 4.20
C GLY A 119 -11.78 -0.54 4.31
N ALA A 120 -12.27 -0.91 5.52
CA ALA A 120 -13.64 -1.41 5.67
C ALA A 120 -14.69 -0.36 5.29
N ASN A 121 -14.47 0.94 5.55
CA ASN A 121 -15.39 2.01 5.17
C ASN A 121 -15.56 2.08 3.65
N GLU A 122 -14.46 2.07 2.90
CA GLU A 122 -14.45 2.14 1.44
C GLU A 122 -15.06 0.88 0.81
N LEU A 123 -14.69 -0.30 1.35
CA LEU A 123 -15.26 -1.57 0.91
C LEU A 123 -16.76 -1.64 1.21
N SER A 124 -17.24 -1.04 2.32
CA SER A 124 -18.67 -0.98 2.66
C SER A 124 -19.46 -0.17 1.64
N VAL A 125 -18.92 0.94 1.15
CA VAL A 125 -19.52 1.74 0.08
C VAL A 125 -19.61 0.95 -1.23
N THR A 126 -18.55 0.24 -1.58
CA THR A 126 -18.50 -0.63 -2.78
C THR A 126 -19.54 -1.76 -2.69
N ALA A 127 -19.61 -2.44 -1.54
CA ALA A 127 -20.58 -3.49 -1.28
C ALA A 127 -22.01 -2.96 -1.30
N ALA A 128 -22.25 -1.81 -0.66
CA ALA A 128 -23.57 -1.18 -0.62
C ALA A 128 -24.06 -0.81 -2.02
N ARG A 129 -23.20 -0.24 -2.86
CA ARG A 129 -23.52 0.07 -4.26
C ARG A 129 -23.91 -1.20 -5.03
N ALA A 130 -23.19 -2.30 -4.87
CA ALA A 130 -23.47 -3.57 -5.53
C ALA A 130 -24.81 -4.19 -5.10
N LEU A 131 -25.20 -3.96 -3.86
CA LEU A 131 -26.46 -4.46 -3.29
C LEU A 131 -27.65 -3.49 -3.44
N GLY A 132 -27.42 -2.22 -3.80
CA GLY A 132 -28.43 -1.18 -3.64
C GLY A 132 -28.74 -0.91 -2.16
N ALA A 133 -27.77 -1.15 -1.28
CA ALA A 133 -27.87 -1.05 0.17
C ALA A 133 -27.45 0.33 0.68
N GLN A 134 -27.77 0.61 1.94
CA GLN A 134 -27.24 1.77 2.65
C GLN A 134 -25.93 1.43 3.38
N PRO A 135 -24.82 2.12 3.11
CA PRO A 135 -23.60 1.98 3.92
C PRO A 135 -23.80 2.73 5.25
N VAL A 136 -23.42 2.08 6.37
CA VAL A 136 -23.56 2.65 7.72
C VAL A 136 -22.17 2.94 8.28
N VAL A 137 -21.52 3.98 7.75
CA VAL A 137 -20.21 4.41 8.21
C VAL A 137 -20.38 5.36 9.40
N THR A 138 -19.68 5.07 10.51
CA THR A 138 -19.82 5.79 11.79
C THR A 138 -18.57 6.56 12.22
N THR A 139 -17.50 6.51 11.44
CA THR A 139 -16.23 7.20 11.74
C THR A 139 -16.35 8.71 11.60
N ALA A 140 -15.91 9.46 12.60
CA ALA A 140 -16.08 10.91 12.66
C ALA A 140 -15.45 11.65 11.45
N THR A 141 -14.29 11.21 10.97
CA THR A 141 -13.62 11.80 9.80
C THR A 141 -14.42 11.62 8.51
N ASP A 142 -15.05 10.46 8.31
CA ASP A 142 -15.87 10.20 7.13
C ASP A 142 -17.20 10.97 7.19
N ILE A 143 -17.85 11.00 8.37
CA ILE A 143 -19.11 11.75 8.57
C ILE A 143 -18.88 13.25 8.32
N ASN A 144 -17.76 13.80 8.78
CA ASN A 144 -17.45 15.22 8.63
C ASN A 144 -16.76 15.56 7.29
N LYS A 145 -16.53 14.58 6.41
CA LYS A 145 -15.81 14.74 5.13
C LYS A 145 -14.45 15.44 5.29
N LYS A 146 -13.78 15.27 6.44
CA LYS A 146 -12.49 15.90 6.72
C LYS A 146 -11.35 15.04 6.19
N PHE A 147 -10.25 15.70 5.83
CA PHE A 147 -9.04 15.01 5.38
C PHE A 147 -8.55 14.05 6.47
N SER A 148 -8.31 12.80 6.07
CA SER A 148 -7.80 11.74 6.94
C SER A 148 -6.40 11.35 6.48
N VAL A 149 -5.41 11.60 7.35
CA VAL A 149 -3.99 11.37 7.06
C VAL A 149 -3.68 9.91 6.76
N ASP A 150 -4.27 9.00 7.54
CA ASP A 150 -4.06 7.56 7.41
C ASP A 150 -4.71 6.99 6.15
N VAL A 151 -5.92 7.44 5.81
CA VAL A 151 -6.59 7.07 4.54
C VAL A 151 -5.78 7.60 3.35
N PHE A 152 -5.34 8.85 3.40
CA PHE A 152 -4.52 9.46 2.35
C PHE A 152 -3.20 8.71 2.18
N ALA A 153 -2.49 8.45 3.28
CA ALA A 153 -1.22 7.71 3.24
C ALA A 153 -1.41 6.32 2.62
N ARG A 154 -2.44 5.58 3.02
CA ARG A 154 -2.77 4.27 2.45
C ARG A 154 -3.08 4.35 0.95
N LYS A 155 -3.98 5.26 0.54
CA LYS A 155 -4.37 5.42 -0.87
C LYS A 155 -3.20 5.78 -1.78
N LYS A 156 -2.26 6.56 -1.26
CA LYS A 156 -1.09 7.03 -2.02
C LYS A 156 0.17 6.20 -1.79
N GLY A 157 0.11 5.11 -1.03
CA GLY A 157 1.25 4.25 -0.75
C GLY A 157 2.36 4.98 0.02
N LEU A 158 1.99 5.90 0.93
CA LEU A 158 2.92 6.67 1.75
C LEU A 158 3.15 5.97 3.09
N VAL A 159 4.39 5.93 3.54
CA VAL A 159 4.71 5.42 4.88
C VAL A 159 4.57 6.55 5.90
N ILE A 160 3.77 6.32 6.94
CA ILE A 160 3.61 7.24 8.07
C ILE A 160 4.79 7.06 9.02
N ASP A 161 5.55 8.12 9.27
CA ASP A 161 6.74 8.07 10.12
C ASP A 161 6.39 7.92 11.60
N GLU A 162 5.34 8.62 12.06
CA GLU A 162 4.95 8.64 13.47
C GLU A 162 3.42 8.68 13.64
N ILE A 163 2.87 7.64 14.24
CA ILE A 163 1.41 7.47 14.42
C ILE A 163 0.83 8.47 15.44
N VAL A 164 1.59 8.85 16.45
CA VAL A 164 1.10 9.78 17.50
C VAL A 164 0.81 11.14 16.87
N THR A 165 1.75 11.66 16.10
CA THR A 165 1.59 12.94 15.38
C THR A 165 0.47 12.86 14.33
N ALA A 166 0.30 11.73 13.65
CA ALA A 166 -0.83 11.53 12.72
C ALA A 166 -2.20 11.63 13.42
N LYS A 167 -2.31 11.09 14.65
CA LYS A 167 -3.53 11.21 15.46
C LYS A 167 -3.80 12.66 15.88
N SER A 168 -2.75 13.39 16.29
CA SER A 168 -2.86 14.81 16.67
C SER A 168 -3.32 15.67 15.49
N ILE A 169 -2.80 15.43 14.30
CA ILE A 169 -3.23 16.11 13.07
C ILE A 169 -4.71 15.81 12.76
N SER A 170 -5.13 14.55 12.90
CA SER A 170 -6.53 14.19 12.69
C SER A 170 -7.47 14.88 13.70
N ALA A 171 -7.04 15.03 14.95
CA ALA A 171 -7.80 15.74 15.95
C ALA A 171 -7.91 17.24 15.66
N ASP A 172 -6.81 17.89 15.22
CA ASP A 172 -6.82 19.30 14.82
C ASP A 172 -7.79 19.53 13.64
N LEU A 173 -7.72 18.70 12.60
CA LEU A 173 -8.60 18.80 11.43
C LEU A 173 -10.09 18.60 11.80
N LEU A 174 -10.40 17.69 12.71
CA LEU A 174 -11.76 17.49 13.21
C LEU A 174 -12.24 18.71 14.03
N ALA A 175 -11.36 19.35 14.77
CA ALA A 175 -11.64 20.58 15.51
C ALA A 175 -11.76 21.83 14.58
N GLY A 176 -11.44 21.69 13.30
CA GLY A 176 -11.41 22.84 12.36
C GLY A 176 -10.13 23.66 12.42
N GLU A 177 -9.12 23.18 13.14
CA GLU A 177 -7.82 23.84 13.23
C GLU A 177 -7.00 23.63 11.95
N PRO A 178 -6.24 24.62 11.48
CA PRO A 178 -5.44 24.53 10.26
C PRO A 178 -4.22 23.62 10.48
N VAL A 179 -3.89 22.84 9.44
CA VAL A 179 -2.68 21.98 9.39
C VAL A 179 -1.80 22.41 8.24
N GLY A 180 -0.50 22.59 8.50
CA GLY A 180 0.47 22.94 7.46
C GLY A 180 0.78 21.76 6.55
N LEU A 181 0.97 22.00 5.26
CA LEU A 181 1.39 21.02 4.28
C LEU A 181 2.65 21.47 3.56
N PHE A 182 3.71 20.68 3.70
CA PHE A 182 4.96 20.83 2.95
C PHE A 182 5.14 19.61 2.06
N CYS A 183 5.57 19.82 0.83
CA CYS A 183 5.76 18.74 -0.13
C CYS A 183 6.98 19.00 -0.99
N ASP A 184 7.89 18.02 -1.07
CA ASP A 184 9.08 18.08 -1.93
C ASP A 184 8.76 17.78 -3.41
N PHE A 185 7.51 17.41 -3.69
CA PHE A 185 7.02 17.05 -5.02
C PHE A 185 5.92 18.02 -5.48
N PRO A 186 5.73 18.20 -6.78
CA PRO A 186 4.56 18.91 -7.28
C PRO A 186 3.27 18.25 -6.75
N PRO A 187 2.32 19.01 -6.19
CA PRO A 187 1.13 18.44 -5.59
C PRO A 187 0.21 17.71 -6.59
N GLY A 188 0.26 18.08 -7.87
CA GLY A 188 -0.49 17.39 -8.94
C GLY A 188 -1.99 17.71 -8.99
N GLY A 189 -2.54 18.40 -7.98
CA GLY A 189 -3.96 18.73 -7.90
C GLY A 189 -4.28 19.65 -6.72
N ALA A 190 -5.58 19.82 -6.42
CA ALA A 190 -6.06 20.67 -5.34
C ALA A 190 -5.71 20.09 -3.96
N VAL A 191 -5.18 20.94 -3.08
CA VAL A 191 -4.91 20.59 -1.68
C VAL A 191 -6.22 20.40 -0.93
N PRO A 192 -6.39 19.32 -0.16
CA PRO A 192 -7.60 19.09 0.63
C PRO A 192 -7.91 20.21 1.62
N GLU A 193 -9.21 20.40 1.88
CA GLU A 193 -9.68 21.38 2.87
C GLU A 193 -9.07 21.14 4.25
N GLY A 194 -8.67 22.20 4.93
CA GLY A 194 -8.01 22.18 6.24
C GLY A 194 -6.49 22.07 6.17
N LEU A 195 -5.91 21.78 4.98
CA LEU A 195 -4.47 21.81 4.76
C LEU A 195 -4.03 23.11 4.09
N PHE A 196 -2.94 23.69 4.57
CA PHE A 196 -2.41 24.97 4.07
C PHE A 196 -0.98 24.79 3.54
N SER A 197 -0.83 24.91 2.23
CA SER A 197 0.46 24.74 1.54
C SER A 197 1.49 25.76 1.99
N ASN A 198 2.70 25.28 2.30
CA ASN A 198 3.86 26.10 2.67
C ASN A 198 3.61 27.06 3.85
N THR A 199 2.65 26.72 4.70
CA THR A 199 2.28 27.49 5.88
C THR A 199 2.53 26.69 7.14
N MET A 200 3.31 27.26 8.10
CA MET A 200 3.53 26.63 9.38
C MET A 200 2.31 26.80 10.27
N CYS A 201 1.76 25.67 10.75
CA CYS A 201 0.67 25.59 11.70
C CYS A 201 1.14 24.91 13.00
N ARG A 202 0.20 24.69 13.91
CA ARG A 202 0.47 23.94 15.16
C ARG A 202 1.02 22.56 14.88
N HIS A 203 0.37 21.81 13.99
CA HIS A 203 0.86 20.56 13.43
C HIS A 203 1.01 20.68 11.91
N ASN A 204 1.92 19.88 11.35
CA ASN A 204 2.28 19.99 9.95
C ASN A 204 2.51 18.61 9.36
N ILE A 205 2.25 18.46 8.07
CA ILE A 205 2.57 17.29 7.25
C ILE A 205 3.71 17.67 6.30
N TRP A 206 4.70 16.81 6.20
CA TRP A 206 5.76 16.94 5.21
C TRP A 206 5.85 15.67 4.36
N ILE A 207 5.52 15.78 3.08
CA ILE A 207 5.62 14.69 2.12
C ILE A 207 7.02 14.74 1.50
N THR A 208 7.86 13.78 1.87
CA THR A 208 9.29 13.83 1.55
C THR A 208 9.95 12.44 1.58
N ILE A 209 10.97 12.25 0.74
CA ILE A 209 11.89 11.11 0.81
C ILE A 209 13.14 11.42 1.66
N SER A 210 13.25 12.64 2.17
CA SER A 210 14.43 13.11 2.91
C SER A 210 14.39 12.70 4.39
N LYS A 211 15.54 12.31 4.93
CA LYS A 211 15.78 12.16 6.38
C LYS A 211 16.04 13.48 7.10
N LYS A 212 16.17 14.60 6.41
CA LYS A 212 16.50 15.88 7.03
C LYS A 212 15.48 16.26 8.09
N LYS A 213 15.91 16.35 9.33
CA LYS A 213 15.27 17.13 10.37
C LYS A 213 15.92 18.51 10.37
N GLY A 214 15.30 19.50 9.74
CA GLY A 214 15.76 20.89 9.82
C GLY A 214 15.50 21.46 11.22
N ARG A 215 16.25 22.49 11.67
CA ARG A 215 15.99 23.21 12.93
C ARG A 215 14.58 23.80 13.03
N LEU A 216 13.89 23.97 11.90
CA LEU A 216 12.51 24.47 11.83
C LEU A 216 11.45 23.40 12.12
N PHE A 217 11.83 22.12 12.17
CA PHE A 217 10.91 21.02 12.31
C PHE A 217 11.18 20.26 13.61
N SER A 218 10.54 20.66 14.71
CA SER A 218 10.52 19.84 15.93
C SER A 218 9.73 18.55 15.64
N SER A 219 10.25 17.42 16.11
CA SER A 219 9.73 16.09 15.78
C SER A 219 8.27 15.85 16.21
N ASP A 220 7.80 16.55 17.22
CA ASP A 220 6.47 16.42 17.82
C ASP A 220 5.34 17.17 17.09
N ARG A 221 5.69 18.02 16.12
CA ARG A 221 4.73 18.85 15.35
C ARG A 221 4.79 18.63 13.84
N MET A 222 5.69 17.79 13.37
CA MET A 222 5.91 17.53 11.96
C MET A 222 5.79 16.03 11.66
N LEU A 223 4.71 15.64 11.00
CA LEU A 223 4.53 14.31 10.48
C LEU A 223 5.19 14.19 9.12
N ARG A 224 6.10 13.24 8.95
CA ARG A 224 6.57 12.88 7.63
C ARG A 224 5.72 11.78 7.01
N LEU A 225 5.32 12.00 5.78
CA LEU A 225 4.73 10.98 4.90
C LEU A 225 5.75 10.67 3.81
N ILE A 226 6.19 9.42 3.73
CA ILE A 226 7.31 9.01 2.88
C ILE A 226 6.75 8.22 1.69
N PRO A 227 6.80 8.77 0.47
CA PRO A 227 6.38 8.06 -0.72
C PRO A 227 7.38 6.98 -1.12
N SER A 228 6.89 5.81 -1.54
CA SER A 228 7.68 4.73 -2.12
C SER A 228 7.87 5.00 -3.62
N CYS A 229 8.80 5.89 -3.96
CA CYS A 229 9.01 6.38 -5.33
C CYS A 229 10.48 6.36 -5.78
N VAL A 230 11.34 5.69 -5.03
CA VAL A 230 12.78 5.62 -5.32
C VAL A 230 13.14 4.24 -5.89
N ALA A 231 13.70 4.21 -7.08
CA ALA A 231 14.34 3.03 -7.65
C ALA A 231 15.85 3.07 -7.39
N VAL A 232 16.40 1.93 -6.99
CA VAL A 232 17.82 1.78 -6.71
C VAL A 232 18.45 0.81 -7.70
N GLY A 233 19.42 1.29 -8.46
CA GLY A 233 20.26 0.47 -9.32
C GLY A 233 21.50 -0.04 -8.59
N ILE A 234 21.77 -1.33 -8.68
CA ILE A 234 22.87 -2.02 -8.00
C ILE A 234 23.80 -2.65 -9.03
N GLY A 235 25.10 -2.40 -8.87
CA GLY A 235 26.16 -3.17 -9.51
C GLY A 235 27.05 -3.79 -8.44
N CYS A 236 27.38 -5.08 -8.56
CA CYS A 236 28.26 -5.76 -7.62
C CYS A 236 29.09 -6.84 -8.31
N ARG A 237 30.14 -7.32 -7.65
CA ARG A 237 30.88 -8.52 -8.10
C ARG A 237 30.00 -9.75 -7.95
N ARG A 238 30.28 -10.79 -8.74
CA ARG A 238 29.58 -12.08 -8.63
C ARG A 238 29.80 -12.68 -7.23
N GLY A 239 28.74 -13.16 -6.62
CA GLY A 239 28.78 -13.79 -5.29
C GLY A 239 28.91 -12.79 -4.14
N THR A 240 28.60 -11.50 -4.35
CA THR A 240 28.53 -10.54 -3.25
C THR A 240 27.35 -10.87 -2.34
N ASN A 241 27.63 -11.03 -1.04
CA ASN A 241 26.59 -11.36 -0.06
C ASN A 241 25.64 -10.19 0.20
N LYS A 242 24.48 -10.52 0.75
CA LYS A 242 23.38 -9.58 1.06
C LYS A 242 23.86 -8.45 1.99
N GLU A 243 24.63 -8.77 3.02
CA GLU A 243 25.09 -7.85 4.05
C GLU A 243 25.91 -6.71 3.44
N ARG A 244 26.85 -7.02 2.55
CA ARG A 244 27.67 -6.01 1.86
C ARG A 244 26.84 -5.12 0.96
N ILE A 245 25.86 -5.70 0.25
CA ILE A 245 24.96 -4.92 -0.62
C ILE A 245 24.10 -4.00 0.24
N ARG A 246 23.59 -4.47 1.36
CA ARG A 246 22.79 -3.70 2.31
C ARG A 246 23.58 -2.56 2.95
N GLU A 247 24.81 -2.81 3.39
CA GLU A 247 25.69 -1.79 3.92
C GLU A 247 25.95 -0.69 2.88
N ALA A 248 26.34 -1.07 1.67
CA ALA A 248 26.59 -0.14 0.57
C ALA A 248 25.34 0.71 0.24
N LEU A 249 24.16 0.07 0.20
CA LEU A 249 22.88 0.76 0.01
C LEU A 249 22.59 1.74 1.15
N SER A 250 22.75 1.29 2.40
CA SER A 250 22.49 2.13 3.59
C SER A 250 23.43 3.34 3.64
N GLU A 251 24.72 3.15 3.36
CA GLU A 251 25.69 4.24 3.31
C GLU A 251 25.38 5.24 2.18
N ALA A 252 25.02 4.74 0.98
CA ALA A 252 24.65 5.60 -0.14
C ALA A 252 23.41 6.44 0.17
N MET A 253 22.37 5.83 0.74
CA MET A 253 21.16 6.53 1.14
C MET A 253 21.41 7.53 2.27
N GLU A 254 22.20 7.17 3.29
CA GLU A 254 22.52 8.05 4.41
C GLU A 254 23.35 9.27 3.96
N LYS A 255 24.37 9.07 3.12
CA LYS A 255 25.18 10.14 2.56
C LYS A 255 24.34 11.16 1.78
N ASN A 256 23.31 10.69 1.09
CA ASN A 256 22.38 11.53 0.34
C ASN A 256 21.17 11.97 1.18
N ARG A 257 21.13 11.61 2.49
CA ARG A 257 20.05 11.95 3.45
C ARG A 257 18.67 11.50 2.99
N LEU A 258 18.58 10.32 2.38
CA LEU A 258 17.35 9.71 1.89
C LEU A 258 16.85 8.65 2.86
N ASP A 259 15.54 8.51 2.95
CA ASP A 259 14.90 7.51 3.80
C ASP A 259 14.83 6.16 3.05
N MET A 260 15.31 5.09 3.68
CA MET A 260 15.28 3.73 3.11
C MET A 260 13.86 3.26 2.75
N ARG A 261 12.85 3.73 3.48
CA ARG A 261 11.44 3.40 3.25
C ARG A 261 10.87 3.99 1.96
N SER A 262 11.59 4.92 1.34
CA SER A 262 11.23 5.48 0.03
C SER A 262 11.55 4.55 -1.14
N ILE A 263 12.35 3.50 -0.92
CA ILE A 263 12.75 2.56 -1.97
C ILE A 263 11.58 1.67 -2.33
N CYS A 264 11.21 1.65 -3.61
CA CYS A 264 10.13 0.81 -4.14
C CYS A 264 10.62 -0.37 -4.99
N VAL A 265 11.87 -0.31 -5.50
CA VAL A 265 12.41 -1.36 -6.37
C VAL A 265 13.94 -1.36 -6.34
N LEU A 266 14.53 -2.57 -6.38
CA LEU A 266 15.93 -2.76 -6.72
C LEU A 266 16.04 -3.12 -8.19
N SER A 267 17.11 -2.67 -8.86
CA SER A 267 17.30 -2.92 -10.28
C SER A 267 18.77 -3.19 -10.64
N SER A 268 19.01 -3.93 -11.72
CA SER A 268 20.34 -4.22 -12.24
C SER A 268 20.30 -4.64 -13.71
N ILE A 269 21.45 -5.04 -14.26
CA ILE A 269 21.54 -5.71 -15.56
C ILE A 269 21.15 -7.20 -15.44
N ASP A 270 20.65 -7.80 -16.50
CA ASP A 270 20.13 -9.18 -16.60
C ASP A 270 21.14 -10.27 -16.19
N ILE A 271 22.44 -10.07 -16.45
CA ILE A 271 23.49 -10.98 -15.97
C ILE A 271 23.53 -11.12 -14.43
N LYS A 272 22.83 -10.23 -13.71
CA LYS A 272 22.67 -10.23 -12.25
C LYS A 272 21.31 -10.81 -11.79
N LYS A 273 20.48 -11.31 -12.69
CA LYS A 273 19.17 -11.88 -12.39
C LYS A 273 19.21 -12.96 -11.31
N GLU A 274 20.27 -13.78 -11.31
CA GLU A 274 20.45 -14.87 -10.35
C GLU A 274 21.43 -14.53 -9.21
N GLU A 275 21.76 -13.26 -8.99
CA GLU A 275 22.64 -12.84 -7.90
C GLU A 275 21.94 -12.99 -6.55
N ALA A 276 22.33 -13.99 -5.77
CA ALA A 276 21.67 -14.37 -4.53
C ALA A 276 21.56 -13.20 -3.54
N GLY A 277 22.64 -12.44 -3.34
CA GLY A 277 22.64 -11.32 -2.40
C GLY A 277 21.63 -10.22 -2.72
N ILE A 278 21.40 -9.89 -4.02
CA ILE A 278 20.38 -8.89 -4.40
C ILE A 278 18.98 -9.47 -4.19
N LYS A 279 18.74 -10.72 -4.59
CA LYS A 279 17.44 -11.40 -4.42
C LYS A 279 17.04 -11.53 -2.96
N GLU A 280 17.98 -11.83 -2.08
CA GLU A 280 17.76 -11.93 -0.64
C GLU A 280 17.45 -10.55 -0.03
N LEU A 281 18.18 -9.50 -0.44
CA LEU A 281 17.92 -8.14 0.00
C LEU A 281 16.55 -7.65 -0.47
N SER A 282 16.17 -7.92 -1.71
CA SER A 282 14.84 -7.62 -2.26
C SER A 282 13.72 -8.26 -1.43
N ARG A 283 13.86 -9.54 -1.06
CA ARG A 283 12.88 -10.23 -0.20
C ARG A 283 12.84 -9.64 1.22
N GLU A 284 14.00 -9.31 1.79
CA GLU A 284 14.08 -8.70 3.12
C GLU A 284 13.40 -7.32 3.17
N LEU A 285 13.58 -6.52 2.12
CA LEU A 285 12.95 -5.20 2.01
C LEU A 285 11.48 -5.26 1.56
N GLY A 286 10.99 -6.43 1.13
CA GLY A 286 9.64 -6.60 0.62
C GLY A 286 9.36 -5.87 -0.69
N ILE A 287 10.39 -5.61 -1.52
CA ILE A 287 10.30 -4.87 -2.77
C ILE A 287 10.77 -5.72 -3.96
N PRO A 288 10.28 -5.49 -5.19
CA PRO A 288 10.71 -6.24 -6.37
C PRO A 288 12.17 -6.00 -6.74
N PHE A 289 12.77 -6.99 -7.40
CA PHE A 289 14.05 -6.87 -8.07
C PHE A 289 13.84 -7.01 -9.58
N LEU A 290 14.12 -5.96 -10.34
CA LEU A 290 14.00 -5.90 -11.80
C LEU A 290 15.36 -5.99 -12.46
N THR A 291 15.42 -6.61 -13.62
CA THR A 291 16.65 -6.70 -14.42
C THR A 291 16.36 -6.34 -15.86
N TYR A 292 17.29 -5.63 -16.46
CA TYR A 292 17.22 -5.11 -17.83
C TYR A 292 18.34 -5.68 -18.66
N SER A 293 18.07 -5.96 -19.93
CA SER A 293 19.09 -6.30 -20.91
C SER A 293 20.06 -5.14 -21.14
N ARG A 294 21.19 -5.47 -21.71
CA ARG A 294 22.17 -4.46 -22.14
C ARG A 294 21.55 -3.44 -23.11
N GLU A 295 20.76 -3.91 -24.04
CA GLU A 295 20.09 -3.13 -25.07
C GLU A 295 19.11 -2.13 -24.43
N GLU A 296 18.24 -2.58 -23.53
CA GLU A 296 17.32 -1.72 -22.78
C GLU A 296 18.06 -0.65 -21.98
N LEU A 297 19.17 -1.00 -21.32
CA LEU A 297 19.95 -0.04 -20.56
C LEU A 297 20.65 0.99 -21.46
N LEU A 298 21.04 0.64 -22.67
CA LEU A 298 21.62 1.58 -23.63
C LEU A 298 20.60 2.59 -24.17
N GLU A 299 19.34 2.20 -24.29
CA GLU A 299 18.25 3.07 -24.72
C GLU A 299 17.81 4.09 -23.66
N VAL A 300 18.17 3.89 -22.38
CA VAL A 300 17.81 4.85 -21.32
C VAL A 300 18.47 6.21 -21.60
N PRO A 301 17.67 7.27 -21.82
CA PRO A 301 18.19 8.59 -22.17
C PRO A 301 18.89 9.25 -21.00
N GLY A 302 19.93 10.01 -21.27
CA GLY A 302 20.65 10.80 -20.26
C GLY A 302 22.17 10.67 -20.34
N ILE A 303 22.85 11.44 -19.48
CA ILE A 303 24.31 11.43 -19.33
C ILE A 303 24.65 10.69 -18.04
N TYR A 304 25.34 9.57 -18.19
CA TYR A 304 25.70 8.68 -17.08
C TYR A 304 27.21 8.62 -16.87
N THR A 305 27.64 8.28 -15.67
CA THR A 305 29.04 8.04 -15.35
C THR A 305 29.58 6.90 -16.21
N ASP A 306 30.70 7.07 -16.88
CA ASP A 306 31.31 6.02 -17.66
C ASP A 306 32.46 5.30 -16.92
N SER A 307 32.54 3.99 -17.08
CA SER A 307 33.58 3.15 -16.47
C SER A 307 34.09 2.14 -17.49
N ALA A 308 35.37 2.25 -17.87
CA ALA A 308 35.99 1.31 -18.77
C ALA A 308 35.93 -0.15 -18.28
N PHE A 309 36.13 -0.36 -16.98
CA PHE A 309 36.02 -1.69 -16.37
C PHE A 309 34.62 -2.30 -16.51
N VAL A 310 33.56 -1.51 -16.23
CA VAL A 310 32.18 -1.97 -16.36
C VAL A 310 31.86 -2.25 -17.83
N ARG A 311 32.33 -1.40 -18.73
CA ARG A 311 32.16 -1.57 -20.18
C ARG A 311 32.79 -2.87 -20.71
N GLN A 312 33.98 -3.24 -20.24
CA GLN A 312 34.58 -4.54 -20.60
C GLN A 312 33.79 -5.73 -20.14
N THR A 313 33.15 -5.62 -18.96
CA THR A 313 32.45 -6.75 -18.32
C THR A 313 31.00 -6.90 -18.82
N THR A 314 30.31 -5.79 -19.04
CA THR A 314 28.87 -5.76 -19.30
C THR A 314 28.51 -5.21 -20.68
N GLY A 315 29.50 -4.67 -21.41
CA GLY A 315 29.29 -4.00 -22.68
C GLY A 315 28.72 -2.58 -22.58
N ILE A 316 28.46 -2.08 -21.37
CA ILE A 316 27.97 -0.71 -21.10
C ILE A 316 28.81 -0.03 -20.04
N GLY A 317 28.97 1.29 -20.14
CA GLY A 317 29.84 2.05 -19.21
C GLY A 317 29.25 2.25 -17.81
N ASN A 318 27.93 2.04 -17.63
CA ASN A 318 27.26 2.21 -16.35
C ASN A 318 26.03 1.31 -16.28
N VAL A 319 25.91 0.53 -15.21
CA VAL A 319 24.74 -0.32 -14.93
C VAL A 319 23.83 0.35 -13.91
N CYS A 320 24.36 0.77 -12.76
CA CYS A 320 23.52 1.19 -11.63
C CYS A 320 22.67 2.44 -11.91
N GLU A 321 23.25 3.49 -12.54
CA GLU A 321 22.48 4.71 -12.86
C GLU A 321 21.40 4.43 -13.91
N ARG A 322 21.76 3.67 -14.97
CA ARG A 322 20.83 3.33 -16.03
C ARG A 322 19.71 2.40 -15.55
N ALA A 323 20.02 1.40 -14.74
CA ALA A 323 19.02 0.50 -14.19
C ALA A 323 18.05 1.22 -13.22
N ALA A 324 18.55 2.14 -12.39
CA ALA A 324 17.69 2.97 -11.55
C ALA A 324 16.73 3.83 -12.38
N MET A 325 17.25 4.46 -13.43
CA MET A 325 16.43 5.27 -14.34
C MET A 325 15.42 4.43 -15.12
N ALA A 326 15.82 3.28 -15.66
CA ALA A 326 14.93 2.37 -16.38
C ALA A 326 13.73 1.99 -15.51
N ALA A 327 13.98 1.55 -14.27
CA ALA A 327 12.92 1.16 -13.34
C ALA A 327 11.95 2.31 -13.00
N CYS A 328 12.45 3.53 -12.87
CA CYS A 328 11.59 4.70 -12.66
C CYS A 328 10.76 5.03 -13.91
N MET A 329 11.35 4.91 -15.10
CA MET A 329 10.70 5.26 -16.36
C MET A 329 9.57 4.30 -16.75
N GLU A 330 9.56 3.08 -16.23
CA GLU A 330 8.40 2.19 -16.34
C GLU A 330 7.14 2.77 -15.68
N VAL A 331 7.33 3.56 -14.62
CA VAL A 331 6.23 4.19 -13.88
C VAL A 331 5.91 5.59 -14.42
N SER A 332 6.93 6.40 -14.70
CA SER A 332 6.75 7.78 -15.16
C SER A 332 7.90 8.25 -16.03
N LYS A 333 7.56 8.90 -17.16
CA LYS A 333 8.56 9.55 -18.01
C LYS A 333 9.27 10.72 -17.32
N ASN A 334 8.66 11.32 -16.30
CA ASN A 334 9.23 12.42 -15.50
C ASN A 334 10.13 11.90 -14.36
N SER A 335 11.03 10.97 -14.69
CA SER A 335 11.98 10.39 -13.73
C SER A 335 13.31 11.14 -13.72
N ARG A 336 13.96 11.21 -12.56
CA ARG A 336 15.25 11.91 -12.38
C ARG A 336 16.19 11.14 -11.47
N LEU A 337 17.50 11.21 -11.75
CA LEU A 337 18.51 10.71 -10.81
C LEU A 337 18.51 11.55 -9.53
N LEU A 338 18.49 10.89 -8.38
CA LEU A 338 18.68 11.49 -7.05
C LEU A 338 20.17 11.65 -6.73
N PHE A 339 20.92 10.60 -6.98
CA PHE A 339 22.37 10.63 -6.89
C PHE A 339 23.00 9.69 -7.93
N ARG A 340 24.18 10.10 -8.38
CA ARG A 340 25.00 9.33 -9.31
C ARG A 340 25.69 8.17 -8.58
N LYS A 341 26.36 7.33 -9.34
CA LYS A 341 27.10 6.16 -8.87
C LYS A 341 27.90 6.48 -7.60
N TRP A 342 27.47 5.89 -6.50
CA TRP A 342 28.25 5.69 -5.28
C TRP A 342 28.95 4.34 -5.38
N ALA A 343 30.19 4.23 -4.91
CA ALA A 343 30.97 2.98 -4.95
C ALA A 343 31.66 2.74 -3.60
N GLY A 344 31.52 1.54 -3.08
CA GLY A 344 32.17 1.09 -1.84
C GLY A 344 32.10 -0.43 -1.71
N ASN A 345 33.12 -1.03 -1.16
CA ASN A 345 33.20 -2.46 -0.84
C ASN A 345 32.88 -3.42 -2.01
N GLY A 346 33.21 -3.00 -3.25
CA GLY A 346 32.92 -3.79 -4.46
C GLY A 346 31.47 -3.76 -4.93
N VAL A 347 30.65 -2.88 -4.35
CA VAL A 347 29.28 -2.60 -4.74
C VAL A 347 29.18 -1.17 -5.28
N THR A 348 28.34 -0.97 -6.28
CA THR A 348 27.97 0.36 -6.80
C THR A 348 26.48 0.54 -6.66
N VAL A 349 26.06 1.72 -6.22
CA VAL A 349 24.66 2.08 -5.99
C VAL A 349 24.39 3.42 -6.66
N ALA A 350 23.24 3.55 -7.31
CA ALA A 350 22.68 4.82 -7.75
C ALA A 350 21.18 4.80 -7.49
N ALA A 351 20.57 5.97 -7.35
CA ALA A 351 19.13 6.05 -7.17
C ALA A 351 18.51 7.08 -8.11
N ALA A 352 17.31 6.76 -8.57
CA ALA A 352 16.44 7.64 -9.30
C ALA A 352 15.07 7.68 -8.61
N TYR A 353 14.25 8.66 -8.92
CA TYR A 353 12.88 8.75 -8.43
C TYR A 353 11.93 9.12 -9.55
N PHE A 354 10.70 8.72 -9.42
CA PHE A 354 9.58 9.26 -10.17
C PHE A 354 8.72 10.14 -9.26
N CYS A 355 8.07 11.14 -9.86
CA CYS A 355 7.20 12.03 -9.11
C CYS A 355 5.89 11.31 -8.76
N PRO A 356 5.55 11.13 -7.47
CA PRO A 356 4.29 10.49 -7.08
C PRO A 356 3.10 11.41 -7.36
N GLU A 357 2.00 10.86 -7.86
CA GLU A 357 0.73 11.58 -7.98
C GLU A 357 0.03 11.65 -6.62
N LEU A 358 0.21 12.76 -5.91
CA LEU A 358 -0.29 12.95 -4.56
C LEU A 358 -1.75 13.41 -4.53
N PHE A 359 -2.02 14.55 -5.15
CA PHE A 359 -3.33 15.16 -5.21
C PHE A 359 -3.77 15.16 -6.68
N GLY A 360 -4.37 14.06 -7.15
CA GLY A 360 -5.02 13.97 -8.45
C GLY A 360 -6.33 14.78 -8.48
N GLU A 361 -6.94 14.94 -9.65
CA GLU A 361 -8.32 15.43 -9.72
C GLU A 361 -9.20 14.60 -8.77
N PRO A 362 -10.15 15.24 -8.05
CA PRO A 362 -11.08 14.47 -7.23
C PRO A 362 -11.76 13.46 -8.16
N GLU A 363 -11.55 12.17 -7.90
CA GLU A 363 -12.37 11.14 -8.53
C GLU A 363 -13.81 11.58 -8.35
N GLY A 364 -14.52 11.77 -9.45
CA GLY A 364 -15.79 12.45 -9.55
C GLY A 364 -16.69 12.16 -8.38
N GLY A 365 -17.14 13.23 -7.73
CA GLY A 365 -17.85 13.20 -6.46
C GLY A 365 -18.93 12.14 -6.44
N LEU A 366 -18.82 11.29 -5.45
CA LEU A 366 -19.90 10.44 -5.02
C LEU A 366 -20.89 11.30 -4.22
N LEU A 367 -21.90 11.85 -4.91
CA LEU A 367 -23.18 12.18 -4.32
C LEU A 367 -23.99 10.90 -4.09
#